data_959a8b1bb34d2447b466003da1e699aa
#
_entry.id   959a8b1bb34d2447b466003da1e699aa
#
_cell.length_a   1.000
_cell.length_b   1.000
_cell.length_c   1.000
_cell.angle_alpha   90.00
_cell.angle_beta   90.00
_cell.angle_gamma   90.00
#
_symmetry.space_group_name_H-M   'P 1'
#
loop_
_entity.id
_entity.type
_entity.pdbx_description
1 polymer ?
#
loop_
_entity_poly.entity_id
_entity_poly.type
_entity_poly.pdbx_seq_one_letter_code
_entity_poly.pdbx_strand_id
1 'polypeptide(L)'
;MFNHIHIGRRAFLQTSIFAAAGSQYAFGEQKHYESVEGKAKSMIFIYLPGGISAQESFDPKTVAPLEYRGSMKAINTNVDGIQINERFTKTAQVMDKLTIIRSM
;
A
#
# COMPACT_ATOMS: atom_id res chain seq x y z
N MET A 1 -11.13 -32.41 36.59
CA MET A 1 -10.41 -32.09 37.83
C MET A 1 -9.65 -30.79 37.53
N PHE A 2 -10.25 -29.62 37.78
CA PHE A 2 -9.65 -28.31 37.50
C PHE A 2 -8.76 -27.91 38.64
N ASN A 3 -7.47 -27.85 38.41
CA ASN A 3 -6.49 -27.39 39.39
C ASN A 3 -6.60 -25.85 39.47
N HIS A 4 -7.18 -25.33 40.57
CA HIS A 4 -7.18 -23.90 40.84
C HIS A 4 -5.76 -23.47 41.27
N ILE A 5 -5.07 -22.80 40.38
CA ILE A 5 -3.79 -22.17 40.69
C ILE A 5 -4.07 -20.92 41.50
N HIS A 6 -3.85 -21.00 42.84
CA HIS A 6 -3.91 -19.85 43.71
C HIS A 6 -2.64 -18.99 43.54
N ILE A 7 -2.73 -17.94 42.76
CA ILE A 7 -1.66 -16.94 42.64
C ILE A 7 -1.74 -16.03 43.88
N GLY A 8 -0.75 -16.09 44.73
CA GLY A 8 -0.67 -15.23 45.91
C GLY A 8 -0.50 -13.74 45.52
N ARG A 9 -1.03 -12.83 46.35
CA ARG A 9 -0.97 -11.36 46.11
C ARG A 9 0.43 -10.85 45.79
N ARG A 10 1.48 -11.42 46.38
CA ARG A 10 2.89 -11.06 46.09
C ARG A 10 3.30 -11.49 44.69
N ALA A 11 2.92 -12.67 44.24
CA ALA A 11 3.21 -13.15 42.90
C ALA A 11 2.49 -12.31 41.83
N PHE A 12 1.25 -11.88 42.11
CA PHE A 12 0.50 -10.98 41.20
C PHE A 12 1.17 -9.62 41.08
N LEU A 13 1.64 -9.03 42.18
CA LEU A 13 2.34 -7.75 42.11
C LEU A 13 3.70 -7.85 41.41
N GLN A 14 4.42 -8.94 41.57
CA GLN A 14 5.69 -9.16 40.86
C GLN A 14 5.47 -9.33 39.36
N THR A 15 4.48 -10.09 38.93
CA THR A 15 4.15 -10.25 37.50
C THR A 15 3.65 -8.96 36.87
N SER A 16 2.91 -8.10 37.59
CA SER A 16 2.45 -6.82 37.09
C SER A 16 3.59 -5.82 36.85
N ILE A 17 4.62 -5.82 37.72
CA ILE A 17 5.80 -4.96 37.50
C ILE A 17 6.60 -5.40 36.29
N PHE A 18 6.78 -6.70 36.06
CA PHE A 18 7.44 -7.21 34.87
C PHE A 18 6.62 -6.94 33.58
N ALA A 19 5.29 -7.03 33.64
CA ALA A 19 4.43 -6.69 32.52
C ALA A 19 4.48 -5.19 32.18
N ALA A 20 4.54 -4.31 33.18
CA ALA A 20 4.68 -2.86 32.96
C ALA A 20 6.05 -2.47 32.38
N ALA A 21 7.13 -3.13 32.83
CA ALA A 21 8.46 -2.91 32.25
C ALA A 21 8.59 -3.48 30.82
N GLY A 22 7.93 -4.61 30.54
CA GLY A 22 7.93 -5.23 29.20
C GLY A 22 7.12 -4.47 28.17
N SER A 23 6.11 -3.69 28.58
CA SER A 23 5.27 -2.93 27.65
C SER A 23 6.04 -1.80 26.93
N GLN A 24 7.14 -1.34 27.50
CA GLN A 24 7.99 -0.32 26.84
C GLN A 24 8.70 -0.85 25.58
N TYR A 25 8.91 -2.17 25.50
CA TYR A 25 9.50 -2.79 24.31
C TYR A 25 8.46 -3.23 23.26
N ALA A 26 7.19 -3.19 23.60
CA ALA A 26 6.10 -3.57 22.68
C ALA A 26 5.60 -2.42 21.78
N PHE A 27 5.95 -1.18 22.11
CA PHE A 27 5.75 -0.07 21.17
C PHE A 27 6.87 -0.16 20.13
N GLY A 28 6.55 -0.75 18.98
CA GLY A 28 7.46 -0.83 17.86
C GLY A 28 8.08 0.54 17.60
N GLU A 29 9.36 0.54 17.30
CA GLU A 29 10.14 1.71 16.93
C GLU A 29 9.33 2.55 15.92
N GLN A 30 8.80 3.68 16.37
CA GLN A 30 8.20 4.65 15.48
C GLN A 30 9.33 5.13 14.58
N LYS A 31 9.42 4.58 13.36
CA LYS A 31 10.29 5.13 12.34
C LYS A 31 9.94 6.61 12.19
N HIS A 32 10.78 7.45 12.73
CA HIS A 32 10.71 8.87 12.49
C HIS A 32 11.01 9.07 11.00
N TYR A 33 9.96 9.19 10.20
CA TYR A 33 10.13 9.61 8.83
C TYR A 33 10.58 11.07 8.87
N GLU A 34 11.83 11.31 8.53
CA GLU A 34 12.29 12.68 8.26
C GLU A 34 11.31 13.29 7.26
N SER A 35 10.71 14.41 7.64
CA SER A 35 9.83 15.16 6.76
C SER A 35 10.64 15.61 5.55
N VAL A 36 10.45 14.92 4.43
CA VAL A 36 11.05 15.36 3.17
C VAL A 36 10.41 16.69 2.84
N GLU A 37 11.23 17.75 2.84
CA GLU A 37 10.77 19.09 2.48
C GLU A 37 10.21 19.05 1.06
N GLY A 38 8.91 19.28 0.94
CA GLY A 38 8.18 19.17 -0.32
C GLY A 38 8.65 20.27 -1.28
N LYS A 39 9.15 19.88 -2.45
CA LYS A 39 9.57 20.80 -3.51
C LYS A 39 8.40 21.32 -4.37
N ALA A 40 7.23 20.73 -4.23
CA ALA A 40 6.05 21.09 -5.00
C ALA A 40 5.46 22.43 -4.53
N LYS A 41 5.30 23.38 -5.44
CA LYS A 41 4.69 24.69 -5.17
C LYS A 41 3.16 24.66 -5.25
N SER A 42 2.61 23.70 -5.96
CA SER A 42 1.16 23.52 -6.12
C SER A 42 0.83 22.03 -6.37
N MET A 43 -0.38 21.63 -6.03
CA MET A 43 -0.88 20.29 -6.26
C MET A 43 -2.29 20.37 -6.85
N ILE A 44 -2.56 19.54 -7.85
CA ILE A 44 -3.89 19.33 -8.40
C ILE A 44 -4.32 17.91 -8.00
N PHE A 45 -5.40 17.80 -7.25
CA PHE A 45 -5.97 16.51 -6.87
C PHE A 45 -7.18 16.20 -7.75
N ILE A 46 -7.09 15.11 -8.53
CA ILE A 46 -8.19 14.63 -9.39
C ILE A 46 -8.72 13.35 -8.77
N TYR A 47 -9.94 13.41 -8.25
CA TYR A 47 -10.62 12.27 -7.66
C TYR A 47 -11.60 11.65 -8.65
N LEU A 48 -11.41 10.37 -8.97
CA LEU A 48 -12.26 9.59 -9.87
C LEU A 48 -12.90 8.43 -9.10
N PRO A 49 -14.04 8.65 -8.44
CA PRO A 49 -14.67 7.65 -7.57
C PRO A 49 -15.40 6.59 -8.40
N GLY A 50 -14.69 5.63 -8.95
CA GLY A 50 -15.25 4.55 -9.75
C GLY A 50 -15.44 4.91 -11.25
N GLY A 51 -15.99 3.97 -12.00
CA GLY A 51 -16.28 4.12 -13.43
C GLY A 51 -15.15 3.74 -14.37
N ILE A 52 -13.91 3.65 -13.92
CA ILE A 52 -12.78 3.16 -14.71
C ILE A 52 -12.20 1.94 -13.99
N SER A 53 -12.22 0.78 -14.66
CA SER A 53 -11.59 -0.42 -14.10
C SER A 53 -10.07 -0.33 -14.22
N ALA A 54 -9.35 -0.97 -13.28
CA ALA A 54 -7.88 -0.99 -13.29
C ALA A 54 -7.35 -1.62 -14.59
N GLN A 55 -8.01 -2.69 -15.07
CA GLN A 55 -7.64 -3.42 -16.28
C GLN A 55 -7.79 -2.56 -17.54
N GLU A 56 -8.73 -1.63 -17.55
CA GLU A 56 -8.98 -0.73 -18.67
C GLU A 56 -8.28 0.62 -18.55
N SER A 57 -7.36 0.76 -17.60
CA SER A 57 -6.60 1.99 -17.38
C SER A 57 -5.09 1.73 -17.27
N PHE A 58 -4.53 1.79 -16.07
CA PHE A 58 -3.09 1.74 -15.86
C PHE A 58 -2.54 0.34 -15.56
N ASP A 59 -3.40 -0.69 -15.46
CA ASP A 59 -2.99 -2.05 -15.15
C ASP A 59 -3.62 -3.08 -16.10
N PRO A 60 -3.37 -3.02 -17.40
CA PRO A 60 -3.87 -4.01 -18.33
C PRO A 60 -3.24 -5.37 -18.03
N LYS A 61 -4.06 -6.36 -17.70
CA LYS A 61 -3.61 -7.72 -17.37
C LYS A 61 -3.33 -8.52 -18.64
N THR A 62 -2.31 -8.17 -19.40
CA THR A 62 -2.01 -8.72 -20.73
C THR A 62 -1.79 -10.23 -20.75
N VAL A 63 -1.30 -10.80 -19.65
CA VAL A 63 -1.06 -12.25 -19.48
C VAL A 63 -2.23 -12.99 -18.82
N ALA A 64 -3.27 -12.29 -18.38
CA ALA A 64 -4.45 -12.92 -17.79
C ALA A 64 -5.34 -13.57 -18.85
N PRO A 65 -6.16 -14.58 -18.49
CA PRO A 65 -7.20 -15.12 -19.34
C PRO A 65 -8.15 -14.01 -19.85
N LEU A 66 -8.77 -14.26 -21.02
CA LEU A 66 -9.59 -13.24 -21.69
C LEU A 66 -10.72 -12.69 -20.82
N GLU A 67 -11.26 -13.52 -19.94
CA GLU A 67 -12.35 -13.17 -19.02
C GLU A 67 -11.93 -12.16 -17.95
N TYR A 68 -10.63 -12.06 -17.65
CA TYR A 68 -10.08 -11.20 -16.58
C TYR A 68 -9.30 -10.00 -17.10
N ARG A 69 -8.97 -9.97 -18.38
CA ARG A 69 -8.37 -8.77 -18.99
C ARG A 69 -9.45 -7.96 -19.68
N GLY A 70 -9.38 -6.64 -19.56
CA GLY A 70 -10.32 -5.74 -20.18
C GLY A 70 -10.39 -5.91 -21.71
N SER A 71 -11.41 -5.35 -22.33
CA SER A 71 -11.66 -5.40 -23.77
C SER A 71 -10.63 -4.61 -24.59
N MET A 72 -9.89 -3.71 -23.94
CA MET A 72 -8.92 -2.82 -24.57
C MET A 72 -7.54 -3.45 -24.71
N LYS A 73 -6.80 -3.02 -25.70
CA LYS A 73 -5.41 -3.43 -25.91
C LYS A 73 -4.46 -2.63 -25.01
N ALA A 74 -3.32 -3.23 -24.71
CA ALA A 74 -2.24 -2.52 -24.03
C ALA A 74 -1.25 -1.95 -25.06
N ILE A 75 -0.71 -0.78 -24.76
CA ILE A 75 0.39 -0.16 -25.50
C ILE A 75 1.61 -0.01 -24.61
N ASN A 76 2.78 -0.03 -25.23
CA ASN A 76 4.02 0.26 -24.54
C ASN A 76 4.12 1.76 -24.24
N THR A 77 4.81 2.07 -23.14
CA THR A 77 5.11 3.45 -22.76
C THR A 77 6.54 3.81 -23.13
N ASN A 78 6.95 5.04 -22.84
CA ASN A 78 8.35 5.47 -22.96
C ASN A 78 9.25 4.88 -21.84
N VAL A 79 8.71 4.06 -20.94
CA VAL A 79 9.45 3.31 -19.92
C VAL A 79 9.33 1.83 -20.21
N ASP A 80 10.45 1.14 -20.33
CA ASP A 80 10.49 -0.28 -20.61
C ASP A 80 9.76 -1.12 -19.56
N GLY A 81 8.99 -2.11 -20.00
CA GLY A 81 8.24 -3.02 -19.13
C GLY A 81 6.94 -2.45 -18.57
N ILE A 82 6.62 -1.17 -18.81
CA ILE A 82 5.36 -0.57 -18.39
C ILE A 82 4.41 -0.47 -19.57
N GLN A 83 3.27 -1.12 -19.44
CA GLN A 83 2.18 -1.06 -20.41
C GLN A 83 0.94 -0.45 -19.77
N ILE A 84 0.20 0.33 -20.55
CA ILE A 84 -1.07 0.93 -20.16
C ILE A 84 -2.09 0.75 -21.28
N ASN A 85 -3.35 1.11 -21.01
CA ASN A 85 -4.42 1.02 -21.99
C ASN A 85 -4.15 1.88 -23.24
N GLU A 86 -4.53 1.37 -24.42
CA GLU A 86 -4.32 2.02 -25.73
C GLU A 86 -4.92 3.42 -25.85
N ARG A 87 -5.92 3.77 -25.06
CA ARG A 87 -6.53 5.11 -25.05
C ARG A 87 -5.65 6.18 -24.37
N PHE A 88 -4.66 5.79 -23.60
CA PHE A 88 -3.78 6.70 -22.86
C PHE A 88 -2.49 7.04 -23.63
N THR A 89 -2.57 7.25 -24.93
CA THR A 89 -1.40 7.48 -25.79
C THR A 89 -0.54 8.67 -25.36
N LYS A 90 -1.15 9.77 -24.90
CA LYS A 90 -0.41 10.93 -24.38
C LYS A 90 0.26 10.62 -23.03
N THR A 91 -0.41 9.88 -22.19
CA THR A 91 0.14 9.45 -20.88
C THR A 91 1.31 8.47 -21.08
N ALA A 92 1.23 7.59 -22.08
CA ALA A 92 2.31 6.67 -22.43
C ALA A 92 3.62 7.38 -22.77
N GLN A 93 3.56 8.59 -23.34
CA GLN A 93 4.73 9.38 -23.72
C GLN A 93 5.42 10.09 -22.55
N VAL A 94 4.75 10.24 -21.42
CA VAL A 94 5.25 10.92 -20.23
C VAL A 94 5.32 10.02 -18.99
N MET A 95 5.33 8.71 -19.20
CA MET A 95 5.31 7.72 -18.13
C MET A 95 6.57 7.82 -17.24
N ASP A 96 7.68 8.27 -17.77
CA ASP A 96 8.92 8.56 -17.03
C ASP A 96 8.75 9.59 -15.90
N LYS A 97 7.68 10.39 -15.95
CA LYS A 97 7.34 11.43 -14.95
C LYS A 97 6.23 11.01 -13.99
N LEU A 98 5.74 9.79 -14.12
CA LEU A 98 4.59 9.29 -13.38
C LEU A 98 4.98 8.14 -12.45
N THR A 99 4.33 8.06 -11.32
CA THR A 99 4.37 6.90 -10.43
C THR A 99 3.01 6.22 -10.44
N ILE A 100 2.97 4.93 -10.74
CA ILE A 100 1.76 4.12 -10.72
C ILE A 100 1.79 3.18 -9.52
N ILE A 101 0.75 3.25 -8.69
CA ILE A 101 0.52 2.30 -7.58
C ILE A 101 -0.61 1.38 -8.02
N ARG A 102 -0.32 0.11 -8.31
CA ARG A 102 -1.28 -0.87 -8.83
C ARG A 102 -1.93 -1.73 -7.75
N SER A 103 -1.33 -1.79 -6.58
CA SER A 103 -1.82 -2.58 -5.44
C SER A 103 -1.91 -1.70 -4.21
N MET A 104 -3.11 -1.47 -3.74
CA MET A 104 -3.40 -0.83 -2.46
C MET A 104 -4.45 -1.62 -1.72
#